data_dda78327107ef5887cc073e6df2c2a7d
#
_entry.id   dda78327107ef5887cc073e6df2c2a7d
#
_cell.length_a   1.000
_cell.length_b   1.000
_cell.length_c   1.000
_cell.angle_alpha   90.00
_cell.angle_beta   90.00
_cell.angle_gamma   90.00
#
_symmetry.space_group_name_H-M   'P 1'
#
loop_
_entity.id
_entity.type
_entity.pdbx_description
1 polymer ?
#
loop_
_entity_poly.entity_id
_entity_poly.type
_entity_poly.pdbx_seq_one_letter_code
_entity_poly.pdbx_strand_id
1 'polypeptide(L)'
;MAEIATPITIEKIREQLQNILTCEAIRNSQVISKFLEFVVEEKLSGRTDEIKEYTIGVKALGRPVDFNPQLDAIVRIHAGRLRRMLGEYYNDKGKNDSLIIDIPKGTYIPVFELRTEGSKKEFLLSPGESASSGVIKKTTADISDRKPVLAVFPFHNLSNKQAMNYFVEGMGEQLSIDFARFQHISVLSYYSTWKYADEIKDFNKLYQITGADYVLAGSVRFIDDMVRFNVELASAQSGIMVWTETYLRRLTVTNVYEVQDEIVNQILTAIADDHGIMSSIKTSVASPAKRTRNQSVYEAMSLYYAYQKEYNAAAYESAFNALKNAVQLEGENPIVLAMLSKMYLDMYALTPSAPKNLLKEGLKYAQQAVTNDNNCQQAHQSLAWAYLLSGKKEESYESIERCISLNRKATTITGNMGFGLICLGYYEKGFELISKSMQLSPRLPWCSKLGLSMYYYHKHQSTDSLNWANKISSPHVPFISLLRLALRRKMRLLDPEFNDIEKQTEKGFEFKNNISEIVGRFVLDPVMKKELLDDMNYAGLTVK
;
A
#
# COMPACT_ATOMS: atom_id res chain seq x y z
N MET A 1 40.85 2.00 -46.89
CA MET A 1 41.39 3.06 -46.01
C MET A 1 40.53 3.04 -44.75
N ALA A 2 41.12 2.70 -43.62
CA ALA A 2 40.41 2.69 -42.35
C ALA A 2 40.21 4.17 -41.94
N GLU A 3 38.96 4.60 -41.82
CA GLU A 3 38.61 5.90 -41.24
C GLU A 3 39.13 5.96 -39.78
N ILE A 4 40.05 6.89 -39.55
CA ILE A 4 40.57 7.19 -38.22
C ILE A 4 39.41 7.79 -37.40
N ALA A 5 38.89 7.01 -36.46
CA ALA A 5 37.85 7.46 -35.53
C ALA A 5 38.36 8.75 -34.81
N THR A 6 37.71 9.86 -35.03
CA THR A 6 38.06 11.15 -34.38
C THR A 6 37.93 10.98 -32.88
N PRO A 7 38.97 11.27 -32.06
CA PRO A 7 38.89 11.09 -30.62
C PRO A 7 37.80 11.98 -30.02
N ILE A 8 37.02 11.45 -29.07
CA ILE A 8 36.04 12.21 -28.30
C ILE A 8 36.79 13.16 -27.39
N THR A 9 36.69 14.49 -27.62
CA THR A 9 37.31 15.49 -26.78
C THR A 9 36.38 15.96 -25.65
N ILE A 10 36.99 16.45 -24.59
CA ILE A 10 36.25 16.97 -23.41
C ILE A 10 35.31 18.13 -23.82
N GLU A 11 35.80 18.98 -24.75
CA GLU A 11 35.03 20.12 -25.27
C GLU A 11 33.74 19.65 -25.95
N LYS A 12 33.82 18.62 -26.80
CA LYS A 12 32.66 18.04 -27.47
C LYS A 12 31.64 17.45 -26.50
N ILE A 13 32.14 16.83 -25.41
CA ILE A 13 31.23 16.27 -24.39
C ILE A 13 30.50 17.40 -23.67
N ARG A 14 31.20 18.50 -23.33
CA ARG A 14 30.57 19.66 -22.69
C ARG A 14 29.60 20.39 -23.59
N GLU A 15 29.93 20.52 -24.88
CA GLU A 15 29.01 21.08 -25.88
C GLU A 15 27.72 20.24 -25.96
N GLN A 16 27.84 18.93 -26.04
CA GLN A 16 26.68 18.02 -26.05
C GLN A 16 25.89 18.08 -24.74
N LEU A 17 26.55 18.15 -23.60
CA LEU A 17 25.91 18.36 -22.30
C LEU A 17 25.05 19.63 -22.31
N GLN A 18 25.61 20.76 -22.80
CA GLN A 18 24.88 22.02 -22.89
C GLN A 18 23.66 21.91 -23.85
N ASN A 19 23.80 21.23 -24.98
CA ASN A 19 22.68 20.99 -25.90
C ASN A 19 21.54 20.24 -25.21
N ILE A 20 21.86 19.23 -24.41
CA ILE A 20 20.90 18.46 -23.64
C ILE A 20 20.26 19.32 -22.53
N LEU A 21 21.05 20.10 -21.79
CA LEU A 21 20.57 20.94 -20.68
C LEU A 21 19.68 22.11 -21.18
N THR A 22 19.87 22.58 -22.39
CA THR A 22 19.02 23.62 -23.01
C THR A 22 17.72 23.08 -23.57
N CYS A 23 17.58 21.76 -23.74
CA CYS A 23 16.33 21.14 -24.14
C CYS A 23 15.24 21.42 -23.09
N GLU A 24 14.09 21.89 -23.54
CA GLU A 24 12.98 22.34 -22.68
C GLU A 24 12.57 21.30 -21.63
N ALA A 25 12.48 20.04 -22.01
CA ALA A 25 12.12 18.95 -21.11
C ALA A 25 13.09 18.81 -19.93
N ILE A 26 14.41 18.91 -20.18
CA ILE A 26 15.46 18.76 -19.15
C ILE A 26 15.64 20.08 -18.40
N ARG A 27 15.65 21.21 -19.09
CA ARG A 27 15.78 22.55 -18.51
C ARG A 27 14.71 22.85 -17.45
N ASN A 28 13.47 22.40 -17.69
CA ASN A 28 12.35 22.59 -16.75
C ASN A 28 12.45 21.71 -15.51
N SER A 29 13.37 20.75 -15.46
CA SER A 29 13.60 19.90 -14.28
C SER A 29 14.98 20.16 -13.66
N GLN A 30 15.07 21.17 -12.80
CA GLN A 30 16.32 21.57 -12.15
C GLN A 30 17.06 20.40 -11.45
N VAL A 31 16.30 19.43 -10.92
CA VAL A 31 16.86 18.24 -10.27
C VAL A 31 17.55 17.33 -11.28
N ILE A 32 16.93 17.09 -12.44
CA ILE A 32 17.48 16.26 -13.51
C ILE A 32 18.68 16.93 -14.16
N SER A 33 18.60 18.25 -14.41
CA SER A 33 19.72 19.04 -14.94
C SER A 33 20.95 18.96 -14.04
N LYS A 34 20.79 19.19 -12.73
CA LYS A 34 21.87 19.08 -11.75
C LYS A 34 22.44 17.66 -11.64
N PHE A 35 21.58 16.64 -11.74
CA PHE A 35 22.02 15.25 -11.72
C PHE A 35 22.92 14.95 -12.94
N LEU A 36 22.45 15.27 -14.15
CA LEU A 36 23.21 15.03 -15.37
C LEU A 36 24.53 15.78 -15.36
N GLU A 37 24.50 17.07 -15.04
CA GLU A 37 25.67 17.92 -14.94
C GLU A 37 26.69 17.35 -13.95
N PHE A 38 26.28 16.98 -12.76
CA PHE A 38 27.13 16.40 -11.73
C PHE A 38 27.85 15.13 -12.21
N VAL A 39 27.10 14.12 -12.74
CA VAL A 39 27.72 12.85 -13.11
C VAL A 39 28.64 12.97 -14.33
N VAL A 40 28.32 13.87 -15.26
CA VAL A 40 29.18 14.12 -16.43
C VAL A 40 30.46 14.85 -16.00
N GLU A 41 30.39 15.91 -15.20
CA GLU A 41 31.58 16.66 -14.74
C GLU A 41 32.46 15.84 -13.79
N GLU A 42 31.89 14.99 -12.91
CA GLU A 42 32.68 14.08 -12.06
C GLU A 42 33.43 13.06 -12.92
N LYS A 43 32.82 12.52 -13.97
CA LYS A 43 33.50 11.63 -14.89
C LYS A 43 34.59 12.33 -15.70
N LEU A 44 34.35 13.52 -16.22
CA LEU A 44 35.34 14.30 -16.96
C LEU A 44 36.53 14.70 -16.09
N SER A 45 36.31 14.89 -14.78
CA SER A 45 37.35 15.18 -13.79
C SER A 45 38.09 13.92 -13.30
N GLY A 46 37.80 12.75 -13.82
CA GLY A 46 38.43 11.48 -13.41
C GLY A 46 37.96 10.93 -12.06
N ARG A 47 36.95 11.52 -11.43
CA ARG A 47 36.44 11.13 -10.10
C ARG A 47 35.23 10.17 -10.20
N THR A 48 35.33 9.16 -11.03
CA THR A 48 34.26 8.20 -11.21
C THR A 48 33.86 7.44 -9.93
N ASP A 49 34.81 7.30 -8.98
CA ASP A 49 34.57 6.66 -7.68
C ASP A 49 33.65 7.48 -6.77
N GLU A 50 33.49 8.79 -7.05
CA GLU A 50 32.56 9.68 -6.36
C GLU A 50 31.11 9.55 -6.89
N ILE A 51 30.89 8.90 -8.03
CA ILE A 51 29.55 8.74 -8.63
C ILE A 51 28.83 7.58 -7.97
N LYS A 52 28.35 7.80 -6.73
CA LYS A 52 27.59 6.83 -5.92
C LYS A 52 26.25 7.42 -5.49
N GLU A 53 25.30 6.56 -5.14
CA GLU A 53 23.96 7.01 -4.69
C GLU A 53 24.03 8.07 -3.60
N TYR A 54 24.86 7.87 -2.59
CA TYR A 54 25.02 8.82 -1.50
C TYR A 54 25.51 10.19 -2.00
N THR A 55 26.58 10.19 -2.79
CA THR A 55 27.22 11.43 -3.26
C THR A 55 26.31 12.21 -4.20
N ILE A 56 25.60 11.49 -5.10
CA ILE A 56 24.58 12.08 -5.98
C ILE A 56 23.45 12.67 -5.14
N GLY A 57 22.95 11.93 -4.14
CA GLY A 57 21.90 12.39 -3.24
C GLY A 57 22.25 13.68 -2.55
N VAL A 58 23.43 13.75 -1.95
CA VAL A 58 23.86 14.93 -1.18
C VAL A 58 24.31 16.09 -2.09
N LYS A 59 25.20 15.84 -3.07
CA LYS A 59 25.83 16.93 -3.86
C LYS A 59 24.95 17.40 -5.03
N ALA A 60 24.24 16.51 -5.71
CA ALA A 60 23.43 16.86 -6.87
C ALA A 60 21.96 17.12 -6.52
N LEU A 61 21.38 16.32 -5.62
CA LEU A 61 19.96 16.40 -5.28
C LEU A 61 19.68 17.21 -4.00
N GLY A 62 20.72 17.72 -3.32
CA GLY A 62 20.57 18.57 -2.13
C GLY A 62 20.00 17.85 -0.91
N ARG A 63 20.21 16.51 -0.81
CA ARG A 63 19.81 15.75 0.37
C ARG A 63 20.71 16.07 1.57
N PRO A 64 20.18 15.98 2.80
CA PRO A 64 20.98 16.22 4.00
C PRO A 64 22.10 15.18 4.16
N VAL A 65 23.10 15.48 4.99
CA VAL A 65 24.33 14.66 5.15
C VAL A 65 24.04 13.27 5.74
N ASP A 66 22.92 13.11 6.44
CA ASP A 66 22.43 11.83 6.98
C ASP A 66 21.61 11.01 5.98
N PHE A 67 21.58 11.41 4.70
CA PHE A 67 20.91 10.69 3.63
C PHE A 67 21.38 9.24 3.54
N ASN A 68 20.43 8.29 3.62
CA ASN A 68 20.69 6.86 3.51
C ASN A 68 20.06 6.29 2.22
N PRO A 69 20.88 5.93 1.21
CA PRO A 69 20.37 5.37 -0.05
C PRO A 69 19.61 4.04 0.07
N GLN A 70 19.81 3.30 1.15
CA GLN A 70 19.08 2.05 1.40
C GLN A 70 17.63 2.31 1.85
N LEU A 71 17.39 3.45 2.50
CA LEU A 71 16.07 3.85 3.00
C LEU A 71 15.33 4.79 2.05
N ASP A 72 16.06 5.57 1.24
CA ASP A 72 15.49 6.54 0.29
C ASP A 72 15.97 6.25 -1.14
N ALA A 73 15.06 5.77 -1.98
CA ALA A 73 15.35 5.40 -3.38
C ALA A 73 15.40 6.59 -4.35
N ILE A 74 15.42 7.85 -3.85
CA ILE A 74 15.28 9.06 -4.67
C ILE A 74 16.29 9.15 -5.82
N VAL A 75 17.56 8.76 -5.59
CA VAL A 75 18.61 8.77 -6.62
C VAL A 75 18.29 7.76 -7.72
N ARG A 76 17.82 6.56 -7.37
CA ARG A 76 17.41 5.53 -8.34
C ARG A 76 16.24 5.98 -9.20
N ILE A 77 15.28 6.66 -8.59
CA ILE A 77 14.09 7.21 -9.27
C ILE A 77 14.53 8.29 -10.28
N HIS A 78 15.35 9.24 -9.84
CA HIS A 78 15.85 10.32 -10.74
C HIS A 78 16.78 9.78 -11.82
N ALA A 79 17.59 8.77 -11.55
CA ALA A 79 18.40 8.12 -12.58
C ALA A 79 17.55 7.43 -13.66
N GLY A 80 16.47 6.76 -13.25
CA GLY A 80 15.50 6.19 -14.18
C GLY A 80 14.83 7.26 -15.05
N ARG A 81 14.44 8.37 -14.44
CA ARG A 81 13.87 9.53 -15.14
C ARG A 81 14.86 10.17 -16.12
N LEU A 82 16.10 10.37 -15.68
CA LEU A 82 17.17 10.94 -16.52
C LEU A 82 17.45 10.07 -17.75
N ARG A 83 17.57 8.75 -17.60
CA ARG A 83 17.79 7.82 -18.73
C ARG A 83 16.67 7.91 -19.77
N ARG A 84 15.44 8.00 -19.32
CA ARG A 84 14.29 8.15 -20.21
C ARG A 84 14.33 9.49 -20.95
N MET A 85 14.59 10.59 -20.26
CA MET A 85 14.65 11.91 -20.86
C MET A 85 15.82 12.03 -21.87
N LEU A 86 16.94 11.38 -21.62
CA LEU A 86 18.04 11.27 -22.59
C LEU A 86 17.61 10.47 -23.83
N GLY A 87 16.89 9.35 -23.64
CA GLY A 87 16.33 8.57 -24.76
C GLY A 87 15.34 9.37 -25.60
N GLU A 88 14.43 10.12 -24.95
CA GLU A 88 13.48 11.02 -25.64
C GLU A 88 14.21 12.13 -26.39
N TYR A 89 15.20 12.74 -25.79
CA TYR A 89 16.04 13.77 -26.44
C TYR A 89 16.70 13.24 -27.72
N TYR A 90 17.36 12.07 -27.66
CA TYR A 90 18.05 11.51 -28.84
C TYR A 90 17.11 10.90 -29.88
N ASN A 91 15.87 10.65 -29.56
CA ASN A 91 14.84 10.24 -30.52
C ASN A 91 14.14 11.42 -31.22
N ASP A 92 14.21 12.64 -30.65
CA ASP A 92 13.59 13.85 -31.16
C ASP A 92 14.64 14.92 -31.54
N LYS A 93 14.95 15.85 -30.63
CA LYS A 93 15.80 17.04 -30.89
C LYS A 93 17.26 16.69 -31.14
N GLY A 94 17.80 15.72 -30.41
CA GLY A 94 19.17 15.24 -30.54
C GLY A 94 19.34 14.10 -31.56
N LYS A 95 18.35 13.89 -32.46
CA LYS A 95 18.39 12.79 -33.44
C LYS A 95 19.59 12.83 -34.39
N ASN A 96 20.09 14.01 -34.67
CA ASN A 96 21.24 14.25 -35.55
C ASN A 96 22.54 14.55 -34.80
N ASP A 97 22.55 14.50 -33.47
CA ASP A 97 23.75 14.75 -32.70
C ASP A 97 24.80 13.66 -32.93
N SER A 98 26.02 14.07 -33.17
CA SER A 98 27.15 13.17 -33.46
C SER A 98 27.70 12.47 -32.21
N LEU A 99 27.40 12.98 -31.00
CA LEU A 99 27.83 12.45 -29.73
C LEU A 99 26.61 12.10 -28.86
N ILE A 100 26.64 10.90 -28.27
CA ILE A 100 25.63 10.41 -27.37
C ILE A 100 26.20 10.36 -25.95
N ILE A 101 25.47 10.96 -24.99
CA ILE A 101 25.70 10.82 -23.56
C ILE A 101 24.61 9.88 -23.01
N ASP A 102 25.01 8.73 -22.50
CA ASP A 102 24.08 7.74 -21.92
C ASP A 102 24.51 7.37 -20.49
N ILE A 103 23.53 6.94 -19.67
CA ILE A 103 23.76 6.43 -18.32
C ILE A 103 23.22 4.99 -18.28
N PRO A 104 24.08 3.95 -18.46
CA PRO A 104 23.66 2.57 -18.53
C PRO A 104 22.92 2.10 -17.27
N LYS A 105 22.02 1.12 -17.42
CA LYS A 105 21.34 0.49 -16.27
C LYS A 105 22.36 -0.19 -15.37
N GLY A 106 22.09 -0.10 -14.04
CA GLY A 106 22.98 -0.69 -13.02
C GLY A 106 24.15 0.20 -12.60
N THR A 107 24.38 1.34 -13.27
CA THR A 107 25.41 2.31 -12.91
C THR A 107 24.90 3.75 -13.05
N TYR A 108 25.57 4.69 -12.40
CA TYR A 108 25.32 6.15 -12.55
C TYR A 108 26.42 6.84 -13.35
N ILE A 109 27.43 6.08 -13.79
CA ILE A 109 28.58 6.59 -14.55
C ILE A 109 28.15 6.78 -16.00
N PRO A 110 28.20 8.00 -16.56
CA PRO A 110 27.82 8.26 -17.93
C PRO A 110 28.82 7.64 -18.92
N VAL A 111 28.34 7.26 -20.10
CA VAL A 111 29.14 6.74 -21.24
C VAL A 111 29.01 7.73 -22.38
N PHE A 112 30.10 7.94 -23.13
CA PHE A 112 30.18 8.83 -24.27
C PHE A 112 30.48 8.03 -25.53
N GLU A 113 29.58 8.06 -26.52
CA GLU A 113 29.70 7.29 -27.75
C GLU A 113 29.50 8.20 -28.97
N LEU A 114 30.30 8.00 -30.03
CA LEU A 114 30.04 8.64 -31.31
C LEU A 114 28.93 7.87 -32.06
N ARG A 115 28.00 8.60 -32.65
CA ARG A 115 26.98 8.01 -33.52
C ARG A 115 27.63 7.62 -34.85
N THR A 116 27.68 6.33 -35.17
CA THR A 116 28.14 5.80 -36.45
C THR A 116 26.98 5.77 -37.43
N GLU A 117 27.17 6.24 -38.67
CA GLU A 117 26.21 6.12 -39.76
C GLU A 117 25.90 4.62 -40.03
N GLY A 118 24.63 4.25 -39.84
CA GLY A 118 24.15 2.88 -40.02
C GLY A 118 23.80 2.14 -38.72
N SER A 119 24.19 2.63 -37.55
CA SER A 119 23.73 2.11 -36.26
C SER A 119 22.43 2.83 -35.85
N LYS A 120 21.29 2.35 -36.32
CA LYS A 120 20.03 2.57 -35.63
C LYS A 120 20.11 1.84 -34.27
N LYS A 121 20.88 2.37 -33.32
CA LYS A 121 20.57 2.11 -31.91
C LYS A 121 19.21 2.82 -31.66
N GLU A 122 18.13 2.11 -31.93
CA GLU A 122 16.92 2.36 -31.18
C GLU A 122 17.38 2.33 -29.73
N PHE A 123 17.31 3.47 -29.04
CA PHE A 123 17.41 3.48 -27.60
C PHE A 123 16.25 2.62 -27.12
N LEU A 124 16.55 1.32 -26.94
CA LEU A 124 15.64 0.36 -26.37
C LEU A 124 15.24 0.90 -25.02
N LEU A 125 14.12 1.59 -25.00
CA LEU A 125 13.26 1.63 -23.84
C LEU A 125 13.20 0.16 -23.42
N SER A 126 13.72 -0.14 -22.24
CA SER A 126 13.79 -1.52 -21.72
C SER A 126 12.48 -2.24 -21.99
N PRO A 127 12.51 -3.57 -22.20
CA PRO A 127 11.32 -4.36 -22.41
C PRO A 127 10.50 -4.44 -21.13
N GLY A 128 9.73 -3.46 -20.92
CA GLY A 128 8.59 -3.16 -20.15
C GLY A 128 7.85 -2.18 -21.01
N GLU A 129 7.10 -2.73 -22.00
CA GLU A 129 6.19 -2.01 -22.88
C GLU A 129 6.83 -1.25 -24.05
N SER A 130 7.12 -2.00 -25.12
CA SER A 130 7.03 -1.50 -26.49
C SER A 130 5.58 -1.10 -26.76
N ALA A 131 5.26 0.18 -26.61
CA ALA A 131 4.10 0.72 -27.29
C ALA A 131 4.42 0.82 -28.78
N SER A 132 4.33 -0.31 -29.50
CA SER A 132 4.14 -0.30 -30.94
C SER A 132 2.86 0.50 -31.22
N SER A 133 2.95 1.46 -32.15
CA SER A 133 1.80 2.10 -32.82
C SER A 133 1.04 1.05 -33.67
N GLY A 134 0.63 -0.04 -33.04
CA GLY A 134 -0.36 -0.95 -33.50
C GLY A 134 -1.61 -0.63 -32.75
N VAL A 135 -2.64 -0.17 -33.44
CA VAL A 135 -4.02 -0.24 -32.94
C VAL A 135 -4.21 -1.66 -32.44
N ILE A 136 -4.06 -1.86 -31.12
CA ILE A 136 -4.42 -3.10 -30.46
C ILE A 136 -5.93 -3.20 -30.70
N LYS A 137 -6.33 -4.03 -31.68
CA LYS A 137 -7.70 -4.52 -31.72
C LYS A 137 -7.91 -5.28 -30.41
N LYS A 138 -8.38 -4.54 -29.39
CA LYS A 138 -8.86 -5.13 -28.15
C LYS A 138 -9.99 -6.08 -28.52
N THR A 139 -9.71 -7.37 -28.48
CA THR A 139 -10.78 -8.33 -28.27
C THR A 139 -11.36 -8.04 -26.90
N THR A 140 -12.66 -7.87 -26.82
CA THR A 140 -13.44 -7.58 -25.60
C THR A 140 -13.27 -8.61 -24.47
N ALA A 141 -12.40 -9.60 -24.64
CA ALA A 141 -12.10 -10.67 -23.68
C ALA A 141 -10.97 -10.34 -22.70
N ASP A 142 -10.09 -9.35 -23.01
CA ASP A 142 -8.86 -9.11 -22.20
C ASP A 142 -9.02 -8.11 -21.05
N ILE A 143 -10.21 -7.54 -20.85
CA ILE A 143 -10.40 -6.39 -19.95
C ILE A 143 -10.75 -6.81 -18.53
N SER A 144 -11.26 -8.04 -18.32
CA SER A 144 -11.73 -8.51 -17.01
C SER A 144 -10.65 -9.13 -16.12
N ASP A 145 -9.42 -9.27 -16.60
CA ASP A 145 -8.42 -10.19 -16.04
C ASP A 145 -7.23 -9.53 -15.34
N ARG A 146 -7.20 -8.21 -15.20
CA ARG A 146 -6.04 -7.50 -14.65
C ARG A 146 -6.41 -6.70 -13.41
N LYS A 147 -5.38 -6.37 -12.59
CA LYS A 147 -5.52 -5.41 -11.49
C LYS A 147 -6.16 -4.12 -12.01
N PRO A 148 -7.10 -3.50 -11.27
CA PRO A 148 -7.65 -2.21 -11.67
C PRO A 148 -6.52 -1.20 -11.84
N VAL A 149 -6.54 -0.47 -12.93
CA VAL A 149 -5.54 0.54 -13.26
C VAL A 149 -6.07 1.91 -12.90
N LEU A 150 -5.35 2.58 -12.00
CA LEU A 150 -5.65 3.94 -11.54
C LEU A 150 -4.75 4.94 -12.26
N ALA A 151 -5.34 5.99 -12.82
CA ALA A 151 -4.67 7.18 -13.31
C ALA A 151 -4.88 8.32 -12.31
N VAL A 152 -3.81 8.83 -11.69
CA VAL A 152 -3.88 10.04 -10.87
C VAL A 152 -3.55 11.24 -11.76
N PHE A 153 -4.53 12.11 -11.99
CA PHE A 153 -4.36 13.31 -12.79
C PHE A 153 -3.80 14.47 -11.96
N PRO A 154 -3.13 15.43 -12.60
CA PRO A 154 -2.75 16.67 -11.95
C PRO A 154 -3.98 17.38 -11.39
N PHE A 155 -3.87 17.84 -10.14
CA PHE A 155 -4.92 18.65 -9.54
C PHE A 155 -4.90 20.06 -10.12
N HIS A 156 -6.08 20.65 -10.28
CA HIS A 156 -6.21 22.01 -10.81
C HIS A 156 -6.13 23.03 -9.67
N ASN A 157 -5.18 23.96 -9.75
CA ASN A 157 -5.16 25.12 -8.86
C ASN A 157 -6.19 26.16 -9.34
N LEU A 158 -7.30 26.29 -8.62
CA LEU A 158 -8.40 27.23 -8.93
C LEU A 158 -8.23 28.59 -8.24
N SER A 159 -7.06 28.87 -7.65
CA SER A 159 -6.76 30.12 -6.99
C SER A 159 -5.70 30.92 -7.76
N ASN A 160 -5.68 32.24 -7.57
CA ASN A 160 -4.68 33.12 -8.18
C ASN A 160 -3.28 33.02 -7.53
N LYS A 161 -3.07 32.09 -6.57
CA LYS A 161 -1.80 31.91 -5.84
C LYS A 161 -0.88 30.95 -6.61
N GLN A 162 -0.23 31.41 -7.67
CA GLN A 162 0.71 30.60 -8.48
C GLN A 162 1.86 30.00 -7.66
N ALA A 163 2.32 30.71 -6.61
CA ALA A 163 3.35 30.22 -5.69
C ALA A 163 2.98 28.88 -5.01
N MET A 164 1.70 28.49 -5.03
CA MET A 164 1.22 27.24 -4.42
C MET A 164 1.11 26.08 -5.43
N ASN A 165 1.48 26.28 -6.71
CA ASN A 165 1.43 25.20 -7.71
C ASN A 165 2.31 24.02 -7.33
N TYR A 166 3.49 24.25 -6.74
CA TYR A 166 4.37 23.17 -6.27
C TYR A 166 3.68 22.24 -5.25
N PHE A 167 2.82 22.81 -4.38
CA PHE A 167 2.05 22.03 -3.42
C PHE A 167 0.99 21.18 -4.10
N VAL A 168 0.30 21.75 -5.10
CA VAL A 168 -0.75 21.05 -5.86
C VAL A 168 -0.17 19.93 -6.72
N GLU A 169 0.96 20.19 -7.40
CA GLU A 169 1.68 19.20 -8.19
C GLU A 169 2.24 18.07 -7.30
N GLY A 170 2.85 18.44 -6.16
CA GLY A 170 3.38 17.48 -5.18
C GLY A 170 2.31 16.53 -4.63
N MET A 171 1.06 16.98 -4.50
CA MET A 171 -0.07 16.13 -4.07
C MET A 171 -0.34 15.00 -5.07
N GLY A 172 -0.41 15.29 -6.36
CA GLY A 172 -0.68 14.29 -7.39
C GLY A 172 0.46 13.28 -7.51
N GLU A 173 1.71 13.75 -7.48
CA GLU A 173 2.89 12.88 -7.49
C GLU A 173 2.92 11.97 -6.26
N GLN A 174 2.73 12.53 -5.06
CA GLN A 174 2.72 11.77 -3.80
C GLN A 174 1.61 10.71 -3.78
N LEU A 175 0.40 11.07 -4.22
CA LEU A 175 -0.71 10.11 -4.34
C LEU A 175 -0.36 8.96 -5.28
N SER A 176 0.23 9.24 -6.45
CA SER A 176 0.64 8.19 -7.39
C SER A 176 1.69 7.24 -6.79
N ILE A 177 2.68 7.78 -6.09
CA ILE A 177 3.73 7.01 -5.42
C ILE A 177 3.12 6.11 -4.33
N ASP A 178 2.26 6.69 -3.50
CA ASP A 178 1.71 5.96 -2.34
C ASP A 178 0.63 4.95 -2.76
N PHE A 179 -0.19 5.23 -3.79
CA PHE A 179 -1.10 4.23 -4.37
C PHE A 179 -0.34 3.03 -4.96
N ALA A 180 0.82 3.25 -5.56
CA ALA A 180 1.63 2.16 -6.13
C ALA A 180 2.17 1.16 -5.08
N ARG A 181 2.11 1.50 -3.79
CA ARG A 181 2.45 0.60 -2.68
C ARG A 181 1.34 -0.42 -2.37
N PHE A 182 0.14 -0.22 -2.91
CA PHE A 182 -0.98 -1.14 -2.73
C PHE A 182 -0.95 -2.18 -3.85
N GLN A 183 -0.59 -3.41 -3.51
CA GLN A 183 -0.33 -4.46 -4.51
C GLN A 183 -1.56 -4.92 -5.31
N HIS A 184 -2.77 -4.62 -4.86
CA HIS A 184 -4.02 -4.94 -5.56
C HIS A 184 -4.43 -3.89 -6.60
N ILE A 185 -3.71 -2.79 -6.72
CA ILE A 185 -3.94 -1.68 -7.67
C ILE A 185 -2.71 -1.53 -8.56
N SER A 186 -2.90 -1.31 -9.85
CA SER A 186 -1.86 -0.84 -10.77
C SER A 186 -2.03 0.66 -10.94
N VAL A 187 -0.93 1.42 -10.90
CA VAL A 187 -0.99 2.88 -11.00
C VAL A 187 -0.22 3.32 -12.23
N LEU A 188 -0.84 4.14 -13.08
CA LEU A 188 -0.12 4.78 -14.17
C LEU A 188 0.90 5.78 -13.62
N SER A 189 2.06 5.84 -14.27
CA SER A 189 3.07 6.84 -13.89
C SER A 189 2.47 8.25 -13.92
N TYR A 190 2.66 9.03 -12.84
CA TYR A 190 2.17 10.41 -12.75
C TYR A 190 2.62 11.29 -13.94
N TYR A 191 3.83 11.06 -14.41
CA TYR A 191 4.34 11.75 -15.59
C TYR A 191 3.54 11.43 -16.86
N SER A 192 3.12 10.19 -17.03
CA SER A 192 2.28 9.80 -18.17
C SER A 192 0.88 10.43 -18.08
N THR A 193 0.30 10.45 -16.88
CA THR A 193 -1.01 11.05 -16.65
C THR A 193 -0.99 12.56 -16.85
N TRP A 194 0.10 13.22 -16.48
CA TRP A 194 0.26 14.66 -16.70
C TRP A 194 0.25 15.03 -18.18
N LYS A 195 0.95 14.25 -19.02
CA LYS A 195 0.91 14.44 -20.47
C LYS A 195 -0.51 14.28 -21.03
N TYR A 196 -1.23 13.26 -20.56
CA TYR A 196 -2.59 13.00 -21.03
C TYR A 196 -3.64 13.99 -20.50
N ALA A 197 -3.42 14.62 -19.36
CA ALA A 197 -4.37 15.58 -18.78
C ALA A 197 -4.61 16.80 -19.67
N ASP A 198 -3.59 17.26 -20.39
CA ASP A 198 -3.70 18.37 -21.32
C ASP A 198 -4.30 17.95 -22.68
N GLU A 199 -4.01 16.71 -23.12
CA GLU A 199 -4.38 16.21 -24.46
C GLU A 199 -5.76 15.53 -24.48
N ILE A 200 -6.17 14.91 -23.36
CA ILE A 200 -7.36 14.04 -23.30
C ILE A 200 -8.35 14.57 -22.27
N LYS A 201 -9.39 15.27 -22.76
CA LYS A 201 -10.53 15.72 -21.95
C LYS A 201 -11.63 14.66 -21.81
N ASP A 202 -11.54 13.57 -22.57
CA ASP A 202 -12.50 12.47 -22.58
C ASP A 202 -11.88 11.24 -21.87
N PHE A 203 -12.44 10.86 -20.74
CA PHE A 203 -11.99 9.71 -19.94
C PHE A 203 -12.12 8.38 -20.69
N ASN A 204 -13.13 8.24 -21.57
CA ASN A 204 -13.27 7.03 -22.38
C ASN A 204 -12.10 6.87 -23.37
N LYS A 205 -11.65 7.98 -23.96
CA LYS A 205 -10.45 7.97 -24.80
C LYS A 205 -9.20 7.60 -24.01
N LEU A 206 -9.06 8.08 -22.77
CA LEU A 206 -7.98 7.69 -21.86
C LEU A 206 -8.00 6.18 -21.58
N TYR A 207 -9.18 5.63 -21.27
CA TYR A 207 -9.37 4.19 -21.08
C TYR A 207 -8.90 3.38 -22.30
N GLN A 208 -9.28 3.82 -23.51
CA GLN A 208 -8.88 3.13 -24.74
C GLN A 208 -7.37 3.15 -25.01
N ILE A 209 -6.69 4.26 -24.69
CA ILE A 209 -5.26 4.45 -24.96
C ILE A 209 -4.40 3.77 -23.88
N THR A 210 -4.71 4.00 -22.62
CA THR A 210 -3.85 3.60 -21.49
C THR A 210 -4.34 2.34 -20.76
N GLY A 211 -5.61 2.01 -20.95
CA GLY A 211 -6.29 0.97 -20.19
C GLY A 211 -6.57 1.36 -18.74
N ALA A 212 -6.51 2.64 -18.35
CA ALA A 212 -6.90 3.10 -17.03
C ALA A 212 -8.37 2.78 -16.76
N ASP A 213 -8.68 2.09 -15.68
CA ASP A 213 -10.07 1.77 -15.31
C ASP A 213 -10.70 2.91 -14.53
N TYR A 214 -9.87 3.63 -13.76
CA TYR A 214 -10.29 4.73 -12.89
C TYR A 214 -9.35 5.93 -13.05
N VAL A 215 -9.93 7.11 -12.91
CA VAL A 215 -9.23 8.40 -12.88
C VAL A 215 -9.50 9.06 -11.55
N LEU A 216 -8.43 9.39 -10.83
CA LEU A 216 -8.45 10.27 -9.68
C LEU A 216 -8.07 11.67 -10.15
N ALA A 217 -8.95 12.61 -9.97
CA ALA A 217 -8.77 14.00 -10.35
C ALA A 217 -9.28 14.92 -9.25
N GLY A 218 -9.04 16.21 -9.38
CA GLY A 218 -9.58 17.16 -8.42
C GLY A 218 -9.10 18.58 -8.60
N SER A 219 -9.50 19.43 -7.66
CA SER A 219 -9.14 20.84 -7.65
C SER A 219 -8.76 21.31 -6.25
N VAL A 220 -7.89 22.31 -6.22
CA VAL A 220 -7.41 22.95 -4.99
C VAL A 220 -7.72 24.43 -5.05
N ARG A 221 -8.26 24.96 -3.95
CA ARG A 221 -8.49 26.39 -3.80
C ARG A 221 -7.93 26.88 -2.49
N PHE A 222 -7.12 27.93 -2.56
CA PHE A 222 -6.56 28.62 -1.38
C PHE A 222 -7.38 29.87 -1.12
N ILE A 223 -7.92 29.99 0.10
CA ILE A 223 -8.71 31.14 0.59
C ILE A 223 -8.09 31.55 1.92
N ASP A 224 -7.46 32.71 1.95
CA ASP A 224 -6.71 33.20 3.12
C ASP A 224 -5.69 32.17 3.63
N ASP A 225 -5.87 31.66 4.84
CA ASP A 225 -5.09 30.60 5.48
C ASP A 225 -5.73 29.21 5.38
N MET A 226 -6.78 29.06 4.55
CA MET A 226 -7.47 27.80 4.34
C MET A 226 -7.17 27.23 2.96
N VAL A 227 -7.01 25.92 2.91
CA VAL A 227 -6.93 25.16 1.65
C VAL A 227 -8.14 24.22 1.56
N ARG A 228 -8.83 24.27 0.43
CA ARG A 228 -9.92 23.37 0.08
C ARG A 228 -9.49 22.45 -1.05
N PHE A 229 -9.51 21.15 -0.79
CA PHE A 229 -9.32 20.10 -1.80
C PHE A 229 -10.66 19.46 -2.13
N ASN A 230 -11.02 19.46 -3.41
CA ASN A 230 -12.08 18.61 -3.92
C ASN A 230 -11.41 17.48 -4.69
N VAL A 231 -11.75 16.26 -4.35
CA VAL A 231 -11.16 15.05 -4.95
C VAL A 231 -12.30 14.18 -5.46
N GLU A 232 -12.12 13.62 -6.64
CA GLU A 232 -13.09 12.74 -7.28
C GLU A 232 -12.41 11.53 -7.89
N LEU A 233 -13.04 10.37 -7.75
CA LEU A 233 -12.69 9.14 -8.45
C LEU A 233 -13.80 8.82 -9.44
N ALA A 234 -13.45 8.73 -10.71
CA ALA A 234 -14.39 8.42 -11.79
C ALA A 234 -14.00 7.14 -12.52
N SER A 235 -14.98 6.39 -13.01
CA SER A 235 -14.75 5.31 -13.97
C SER A 235 -14.31 5.91 -15.30
N ALA A 236 -13.13 5.53 -15.79
CA ALA A 236 -12.61 6.03 -17.04
C ALA A 236 -13.46 5.56 -18.24
N GLN A 237 -14.07 4.37 -18.15
CA GLN A 237 -14.88 3.82 -19.23
C GLN A 237 -16.21 4.56 -19.41
N SER A 238 -16.90 4.90 -18.31
CA SER A 238 -18.25 5.48 -18.34
C SER A 238 -18.29 6.98 -18.03
N GLY A 239 -17.21 7.55 -17.50
CA GLY A 239 -17.18 8.91 -16.97
C GLY A 239 -18.00 9.11 -15.68
N ILE A 240 -18.58 8.02 -15.14
CA ILE A 240 -19.41 8.10 -13.92
C ILE A 240 -18.52 8.27 -12.70
N MET A 241 -18.86 9.25 -11.87
CA MET A 241 -18.20 9.49 -10.58
C MET A 241 -18.52 8.34 -9.62
N VAL A 242 -17.47 7.70 -9.10
CA VAL A 242 -17.56 6.57 -8.17
C VAL A 242 -17.48 7.06 -6.73
N TRP A 243 -16.70 8.13 -6.51
CA TRP A 243 -16.50 8.71 -5.20
C TRP A 243 -16.06 10.16 -5.31
N THR A 244 -16.45 10.96 -4.33
CA THR A 244 -15.98 12.34 -4.17
C THR A 244 -15.89 12.69 -2.68
N GLU A 245 -14.91 13.53 -2.34
CA GLU A 245 -14.72 14.06 -0.99
C GLU A 245 -14.13 15.47 -1.06
N THR A 246 -14.44 16.27 -0.03
CA THR A 246 -13.90 17.62 0.13
C THR A 246 -13.15 17.72 1.45
N TYR A 247 -11.88 18.11 1.38
CA TYR A 247 -11.04 18.35 2.55
C TYR A 247 -10.83 19.84 2.72
N LEU A 248 -11.08 20.34 3.95
CA LEU A 248 -10.85 21.73 4.32
C LEU A 248 -9.85 21.77 5.48
N ARG A 249 -8.70 22.44 5.28
CA ARG A 249 -7.63 22.52 6.27
C ARG A 249 -7.08 23.92 6.39
N ARG A 250 -6.59 24.23 7.59
CA ARG A 250 -5.82 25.44 7.80
C ARG A 250 -4.38 25.20 7.32
N LEU A 251 -3.89 26.05 6.44
CA LEU A 251 -2.57 25.95 5.84
C LEU A 251 -1.70 27.12 6.25
N THR A 252 -0.60 26.83 6.94
CA THR A 252 0.42 27.80 7.34
C THR A 252 1.76 27.39 6.75
N VAL A 253 2.74 28.28 6.74
CA VAL A 253 4.09 27.99 6.21
C VAL A 253 4.75 26.82 6.97
N THR A 254 4.38 26.63 8.25
CA THR A 254 4.99 25.61 9.11
C THR A 254 4.34 24.24 9.02
N ASN A 255 3.08 24.12 8.53
CA ASN A 255 2.33 22.87 8.50
C ASN A 255 2.02 22.33 7.10
N VAL A 256 2.65 22.90 6.05
CA VAL A 256 2.36 22.53 4.64
C VAL A 256 2.50 21.02 4.39
N TYR A 257 3.60 20.44 4.85
CA TYR A 257 3.86 19.00 4.66
C TYR A 257 2.93 18.12 5.51
N GLU A 258 2.61 18.54 6.73
CA GLU A 258 1.69 17.82 7.61
C GLU A 258 0.28 17.76 7.02
N VAL A 259 -0.21 18.88 6.51
CA VAL A 259 -1.51 18.97 5.84
C VAL A 259 -1.54 18.14 4.55
N GLN A 260 -0.45 18.17 3.77
CA GLN A 260 -0.31 17.35 2.58
C GLN A 260 -0.38 15.86 2.93
N ASP A 261 0.43 15.41 3.87
CA ASP A 261 0.46 14.01 4.32
C ASP A 261 -0.87 13.56 4.91
N GLU A 262 -1.54 14.40 5.67
CA GLU A 262 -2.86 14.10 6.23
C GLU A 262 -3.89 13.85 5.13
N ILE A 263 -4.02 14.77 4.17
CA ILE A 263 -4.98 14.66 3.07
C ILE A 263 -4.66 13.45 2.19
N VAL A 264 -3.38 13.25 1.83
CA VAL A 264 -2.94 12.06 1.08
C VAL A 264 -3.35 10.78 1.80
N ASN A 265 -3.10 10.68 3.11
CA ASN A 265 -3.45 9.49 3.88
C ASN A 265 -4.97 9.24 3.93
N GLN A 266 -5.78 10.30 4.04
CA GLN A 266 -7.24 10.18 4.02
C GLN A 266 -7.74 9.69 2.65
N ILE A 267 -7.19 10.19 1.55
CA ILE A 267 -7.53 9.76 0.18
C ILE A 267 -7.13 8.27 -0.03
N LEU A 268 -5.91 7.89 0.36
CA LEU A 268 -5.44 6.51 0.26
C LEU A 268 -6.33 5.55 1.05
N THR A 269 -6.69 5.92 2.27
CA THR A 269 -7.57 5.13 3.13
C THR A 269 -8.97 4.98 2.53
N ALA A 270 -9.53 6.04 1.98
CA ALA A 270 -10.85 5.98 1.36
C ALA A 270 -10.89 5.14 0.09
N ILE A 271 -9.80 5.12 -0.69
CA ILE A 271 -9.78 4.52 -2.03
C ILE A 271 -9.10 3.14 -2.04
N ALA A 272 -7.89 3.03 -1.48
CA ALA A 272 -7.01 1.87 -1.69
C ALA A 272 -6.90 0.92 -0.50
N ASP A 273 -7.32 1.33 0.70
CA ASP A 273 -7.23 0.49 1.89
C ASP A 273 -8.16 -0.74 1.79
N ASP A 274 -7.98 -1.75 2.63
CA ASP A 274 -8.74 -3.01 2.61
C ASP A 274 -10.27 -2.81 2.68
N HIS A 275 -10.70 -1.72 3.31
CA HIS A 275 -12.11 -1.29 3.34
C HIS A 275 -12.42 -0.12 2.40
N GLY A 276 -11.48 0.24 1.55
CA GLY A 276 -11.62 1.32 0.57
C GLY A 276 -12.53 0.97 -0.60
N ILE A 277 -12.74 1.95 -1.46
CA ILE A 277 -13.64 1.82 -2.61
C ILE A 277 -13.12 0.80 -3.61
N MET A 278 -11.80 0.81 -3.90
CA MET A 278 -11.20 -0.09 -4.89
C MET A 278 -11.31 -1.57 -4.50
N SER A 279 -11.25 -1.90 -3.20
CA SER A 279 -11.47 -3.25 -2.69
C SER A 279 -12.95 -3.70 -2.73
N SER A 280 -13.87 -2.76 -2.92
CA SER A 280 -15.33 -3.01 -2.93
C SER A 280 -15.92 -3.02 -4.34
N ILE A 281 -15.19 -2.58 -5.34
CA ILE A 281 -15.67 -2.54 -6.73
C ILE A 281 -15.78 -3.98 -7.23
N LYS A 282 -17.02 -4.45 -7.35
CA LYS A 282 -17.33 -5.71 -8.01
C LYS A 282 -16.95 -5.57 -9.47
N THR A 283 -15.95 -6.31 -9.92
CA THR A 283 -15.75 -6.54 -11.35
C THR A 283 -17.07 -7.07 -11.90
N SER A 284 -17.62 -6.43 -12.93
CA SER A 284 -18.86 -6.86 -13.58
C SER A 284 -18.69 -8.30 -14.04
N VAL A 285 -19.44 -9.20 -13.39
CA VAL A 285 -19.30 -10.65 -13.54
C VAL A 285 -19.71 -11.06 -14.95
N ALA A 286 -18.74 -11.43 -15.77
CA ALA A 286 -19.02 -12.16 -16.99
C ALA A 286 -19.63 -13.52 -16.62
N SER A 287 -20.54 -14.01 -17.50
CA SER A 287 -21.26 -15.28 -17.31
C SER A 287 -20.33 -16.43 -16.86
N PRO A 288 -20.76 -17.31 -15.93
CA PRO A 288 -19.93 -18.37 -15.33
C PRO A 288 -19.22 -19.31 -16.32
N ALA A 289 -19.71 -19.38 -17.55
CA ALA A 289 -19.21 -20.31 -18.58
C ALA A 289 -17.91 -19.87 -19.28
N LYS A 290 -17.39 -18.65 -19.01
CA LYS A 290 -16.18 -18.10 -19.65
C LYS A 290 -15.23 -17.42 -18.66
N ARG A 291 -15.10 -17.98 -17.45
CA ARG A 291 -14.15 -17.43 -16.46
C ARG A 291 -12.72 -17.72 -16.86
N THR A 292 -11.91 -16.69 -16.95
CA THR A 292 -10.47 -16.82 -17.13
C THR A 292 -9.78 -17.00 -15.76
N ARG A 293 -8.53 -17.44 -15.78
CA ARG A 293 -7.71 -17.72 -14.58
C ARG A 293 -7.65 -16.53 -13.62
N ASN A 294 -7.38 -15.33 -14.14
CA ASN A 294 -7.26 -14.10 -13.34
C ASN A 294 -8.59 -13.60 -12.77
N GLN A 295 -9.71 -13.82 -13.47
CA GLN A 295 -11.05 -13.46 -13.00
C GLN A 295 -11.41 -14.16 -11.69
N SER A 296 -10.97 -15.42 -11.52
CA SER A 296 -11.16 -16.18 -10.29
C SER A 296 -10.42 -15.58 -9.09
N VAL A 297 -9.22 -15.00 -9.31
CA VAL A 297 -8.42 -14.32 -8.27
C VAL A 297 -9.15 -13.07 -7.77
N TYR A 298 -9.61 -12.19 -8.68
CA TYR A 298 -10.30 -10.95 -8.28
C TYR A 298 -11.64 -11.21 -7.60
N GLU A 299 -12.39 -12.21 -8.09
CA GLU A 299 -13.63 -12.62 -7.46
C GLU A 299 -13.36 -13.12 -6.03
N ALA A 300 -12.35 -13.96 -5.85
CA ALA A 300 -11.96 -14.47 -4.54
C ALA A 300 -11.54 -13.35 -3.58
N MET A 301 -10.73 -12.37 -4.06
CA MET A 301 -10.35 -11.19 -3.27
C MET A 301 -11.58 -10.34 -2.89
N SER A 302 -12.50 -10.10 -3.83
CA SER A 302 -13.71 -9.34 -3.57
C SER A 302 -14.61 -10.00 -2.53
N LEU A 303 -14.79 -11.33 -2.62
CA LEU A 303 -15.53 -12.10 -1.63
C LEU A 303 -14.86 -12.12 -0.26
N TYR A 304 -13.51 -12.16 -0.22
CA TYR A 304 -12.75 -12.04 1.01
C TYR A 304 -12.99 -10.69 1.69
N TYR A 305 -12.91 -9.58 0.95
CA TYR A 305 -13.18 -8.26 1.52
C TYR A 305 -14.63 -8.08 1.95
N ALA A 306 -15.60 -8.71 1.25
CA ALA A 306 -16.99 -8.75 1.68
C ALA A 306 -17.13 -9.49 3.02
N TYR A 307 -16.47 -10.65 3.16
CA TYR A 307 -16.41 -11.38 4.44
C TYR A 307 -15.82 -10.52 5.57
N GLN A 308 -14.73 -9.80 5.31
CA GLN A 308 -14.12 -8.91 6.33
C GLN A 308 -15.06 -7.78 6.80
N LYS A 309 -16.07 -7.42 6.01
CA LYS A 309 -17.08 -6.42 6.39
C LYS A 309 -18.25 -7.03 7.15
N GLU A 310 -18.70 -8.20 6.74
CA GLU A 310 -19.91 -8.84 7.24
C GLU A 310 -19.65 -9.78 8.41
N TYR A 311 -18.50 -10.46 8.44
CA TYR A 311 -18.09 -11.43 9.45
C TYR A 311 -19.20 -12.47 9.80
N ASN A 312 -19.87 -13.02 8.78
CA ASN A 312 -20.87 -14.07 8.95
C ASN A 312 -20.45 -15.38 8.26
N ALA A 313 -21.11 -16.49 8.63
CA ALA A 313 -20.78 -17.83 8.14
C ALA A 313 -20.95 -17.98 6.63
N ALA A 314 -21.99 -17.41 6.03
CA ALA A 314 -22.24 -17.50 4.59
C ALA A 314 -21.18 -16.77 3.77
N ALA A 315 -20.80 -15.56 4.20
CA ALA A 315 -19.72 -14.80 3.57
C ALA A 315 -18.37 -15.51 3.73
N TYR A 316 -18.12 -16.13 4.90
CA TYR A 316 -16.93 -16.95 5.13
C TYR A 316 -16.85 -18.10 4.13
N GLU A 317 -17.89 -18.90 4.01
CA GLU A 317 -17.91 -20.09 3.14
C GLU A 317 -17.71 -19.70 1.67
N SER A 318 -18.39 -18.63 1.22
CA SER A 318 -18.25 -18.12 -0.13
C SER A 318 -16.81 -17.66 -0.43
N ALA A 319 -16.20 -16.87 0.45
CA ALA A 319 -14.83 -16.40 0.31
C ALA A 319 -13.81 -17.55 0.37
N PHE A 320 -13.99 -18.48 1.32
CA PHE A 320 -13.08 -19.62 1.50
C PHE A 320 -13.04 -20.53 0.28
N ASN A 321 -14.20 -20.88 -0.26
CA ASN A 321 -14.29 -21.71 -1.45
C ASN A 321 -13.71 -21.02 -2.69
N ALA A 322 -13.98 -19.72 -2.85
CA ALA A 322 -13.42 -18.95 -3.96
C ALA A 322 -11.89 -18.85 -3.87
N LEU A 323 -11.33 -18.60 -2.68
CA LEU A 323 -9.88 -18.55 -2.46
C LEU A 323 -9.23 -19.91 -2.71
N LYS A 324 -9.82 -21.02 -2.24
CA LYS A 324 -9.32 -22.37 -2.54
C LYS A 324 -9.27 -22.64 -4.03
N ASN A 325 -10.32 -22.28 -4.75
CA ASN A 325 -10.39 -22.44 -6.20
C ASN A 325 -9.32 -21.58 -6.90
N ALA A 326 -9.15 -20.32 -6.46
CA ALA A 326 -8.12 -19.43 -7.01
C ALA A 326 -6.70 -19.97 -6.78
N VAL A 327 -6.41 -20.54 -5.60
CA VAL A 327 -5.11 -21.20 -5.32
C VAL A 327 -4.91 -22.44 -6.20
N GLN A 328 -5.95 -23.21 -6.49
CA GLN A 328 -5.82 -24.36 -7.40
C GLN A 328 -5.51 -23.95 -8.85
N LEU A 329 -6.00 -22.79 -9.27
CA LEU A 329 -5.80 -22.25 -10.62
C LEU A 329 -4.48 -21.48 -10.77
N GLU A 330 -4.10 -20.72 -9.75
CA GLU A 330 -2.94 -19.81 -9.72
C GLU A 330 -2.12 -19.94 -8.43
N GLY A 331 -1.66 -21.13 -8.11
CA GLY A 331 -1.04 -21.50 -6.82
C GLY A 331 0.11 -20.62 -6.31
N GLU A 332 0.56 -19.62 -7.08
CA GLU A 332 1.70 -18.76 -6.77
C GLU A 332 1.34 -17.32 -6.37
N ASN A 333 0.06 -16.92 -6.45
CA ASN A 333 -0.33 -15.54 -6.12
C ASN A 333 -0.21 -15.29 -4.61
N PRO A 334 0.74 -14.42 -4.14
CA PRO A 334 1.03 -14.24 -2.72
C PRO A 334 -0.13 -13.63 -1.95
N ILE A 335 -0.93 -12.75 -2.58
CA ILE A 335 -2.08 -12.11 -1.91
C ILE A 335 -3.18 -13.15 -1.64
N VAL A 336 -3.49 -13.99 -2.64
CA VAL A 336 -4.51 -15.05 -2.50
C VAL A 336 -4.09 -16.08 -1.45
N LEU A 337 -2.82 -16.49 -1.44
CA LEU A 337 -2.26 -17.38 -0.42
C LEU A 337 -2.36 -16.77 0.97
N ALA A 338 -2.03 -15.47 1.11
CA ALA A 338 -2.15 -14.75 2.38
C ALA A 338 -3.60 -14.65 2.87
N MET A 339 -4.55 -14.37 1.97
CA MET A 339 -5.98 -14.33 2.29
C MET A 339 -6.51 -15.71 2.69
N LEU A 340 -6.14 -16.77 1.96
CA LEU A 340 -6.51 -18.14 2.32
C LEU A 340 -5.92 -18.54 3.66
N SER A 341 -4.64 -18.22 3.91
CA SER A 341 -4.00 -18.39 5.21
C SER A 341 -4.83 -17.75 6.32
N LYS A 342 -5.19 -16.47 6.14
CA LYS A 342 -5.96 -15.74 7.14
C LYS A 342 -7.32 -16.37 7.40
N MET A 343 -8.02 -16.90 6.38
CA MET A 343 -9.27 -17.62 6.56
C MET A 343 -9.12 -18.86 7.46
N TYR A 344 -8.05 -19.66 7.26
CA TYR A 344 -7.75 -20.80 8.15
C TYR A 344 -7.44 -20.35 9.58
N LEU A 345 -6.65 -19.27 9.73
CA LEU A 345 -6.26 -18.73 11.02
C LEU A 345 -7.42 -18.10 11.78
N ASP A 346 -8.32 -17.39 11.09
CA ASP A 346 -9.53 -16.83 11.68
C ASP A 346 -10.47 -17.95 12.15
N MET A 347 -10.65 -19.02 11.35
CA MET A 347 -11.41 -20.18 11.78
C MET A 347 -10.82 -20.81 13.04
N TYR A 348 -9.50 -20.96 13.11
CA TYR A 348 -8.83 -21.47 14.30
C TYR A 348 -9.01 -20.53 15.51
N ALA A 349 -8.81 -19.23 15.33
CA ALA A 349 -8.87 -18.25 16.40
C ALA A 349 -10.28 -18.06 16.97
N LEU A 350 -11.31 -18.14 16.10
CA LEU A 350 -12.68 -17.80 16.44
C LEU A 350 -13.54 -19.01 16.83
N THR A 351 -13.05 -20.24 16.63
CA THR A 351 -13.76 -21.46 17.02
C THR A 351 -13.16 -22.02 18.31
N PRO A 352 -13.94 -22.18 19.40
CA PRO A 352 -13.42 -22.61 20.70
C PRO A 352 -12.63 -23.92 20.66
N SER A 353 -13.20 -24.96 20.02
CA SER A 353 -12.59 -26.30 19.91
C SER A 353 -11.99 -26.54 18.52
N ALA A 354 -11.36 -25.53 17.94
CA ALA A 354 -10.84 -25.62 16.58
C ALA A 354 -9.74 -26.69 16.45
N PRO A 355 -9.79 -27.53 15.43
CA PRO A 355 -8.74 -28.51 15.17
C PRO A 355 -7.40 -27.82 14.88
N LYS A 356 -6.29 -28.30 15.49
CA LYS A 356 -4.95 -27.75 15.30
C LYS A 356 -4.43 -27.81 13.86
N ASN A 357 -5.02 -28.64 13.00
CA ASN A 357 -4.66 -28.68 11.59
C ASN A 357 -5.00 -27.37 10.85
N LEU A 358 -6.01 -26.60 11.30
CA LEU A 358 -6.32 -25.27 10.75
C LEU A 358 -5.16 -24.30 10.93
N LEU A 359 -4.55 -24.30 12.12
CA LEU A 359 -3.35 -23.48 12.38
C LEU A 359 -2.17 -23.90 11.50
N LYS A 360 -1.97 -25.22 11.31
CA LYS A 360 -0.90 -25.74 10.43
C LYS A 360 -1.10 -25.34 8.99
N GLU A 361 -2.30 -25.47 8.44
CA GLU A 361 -2.61 -25.05 7.07
C GLU A 361 -2.48 -23.53 6.92
N GLY A 362 -2.99 -22.75 7.88
CA GLY A 362 -2.81 -21.30 7.88
C GLY A 362 -1.33 -20.88 7.84
N LEU A 363 -0.50 -21.47 8.71
CA LEU A 363 0.95 -21.18 8.74
C LEU A 363 1.63 -21.58 7.42
N LYS A 364 1.30 -22.74 6.86
CA LYS A 364 1.83 -23.22 5.59
C LYS A 364 1.56 -22.22 4.46
N TYR A 365 0.31 -21.78 4.30
CA TYR A 365 -0.04 -20.80 3.26
C TYR A 365 0.58 -19.43 3.49
N ALA A 366 0.73 -18.98 4.75
CA ALA A 366 1.45 -17.75 5.07
C ALA A 366 2.92 -17.82 4.65
N GLN A 367 3.60 -18.92 4.97
CA GLN A 367 5.00 -19.14 4.59
C GLN A 367 5.17 -19.21 3.06
N GLN A 368 4.27 -19.90 2.35
CA GLN A 368 4.27 -19.94 0.89
C GLN A 368 4.08 -18.53 0.29
N ALA A 369 3.16 -17.73 0.85
CA ALA A 369 2.93 -16.37 0.39
C ALA A 369 4.18 -15.49 0.51
N VAL A 370 4.90 -15.55 1.63
CA VAL A 370 6.16 -14.80 1.84
C VAL A 370 7.28 -15.33 0.94
N THR A 371 7.34 -16.65 0.72
CA THR A 371 8.33 -17.26 -0.18
C THR A 371 8.12 -16.81 -1.62
N ASN A 372 6.88 -16.71 -2.07
CA ASN A 372 6.54 -16.28 -3.44
C ASN A 372 6.78 -14.78 -3.65
N ASP A 373 6.53 -13.94 -2.64
CA ASP A 373 6.86 -12.52 -2.66
C ASP A 373 7.15 -11.98 -1.26
N ASN A 374 8.43 -11.81 -0.95
CA ASN A 374 8.89 -11.25 0.33
C ASN A 374 8.58 -9.75 0.51
N ASN A 375 8.06 -9.07 -0.52
CA ASN A 375 7.60 -7.70 -0.44
C ASN A 375 6.06 -7.60 -0.37
N CYS A 376 5.35 -8.72 -0.31
CA CYS A 376 3.90 -8.74 -0.12
C CYS A 376 3.53 -8.41 1.32
N GLN A 377 2.90 -7.26 1.54
CA GLN A 377 2.47 -6.81 2.88
C GLN A 377 1.46 -7.78 3.51
N GLN A 378 0.47 -8.24 2.74
CA GLN A 378 -0.56 -9.18 3.20
C GLN A 378 0.06 -10.54 3.60
N ALA A 379 1.12 -10.97 2.92
CA ALA A 379 1.84 -12.19 3.28
C ALA A 379 2.49 -12.09 4.66
N HIS A 380 3.17 -10.98 4.95
CA HIS A 380 3.75 -10.75 6.28
C HIS A 380 2.68 -10.52 7.35
N GLN A 381 1.54 -9.90 7.02
CA GLN A 381 0.40 -9.79 7.93
C GLN A 381 -0.12 -11.17 8.34
N SER A 382 -0.35 -12.07 7.38
CA SER A 382 -0.84 -13.42 7.66
C SER A 382 0.19 -14.26 8.41
N LEU A 383 1.49 -14.11 8.10
CA LEU A 383 2.58 -14.79 8.80
C LEU A 383 2.72 -14.34 10.25
N ALA A 384 2.61 -13.03 10.50
CA ALA A 384 2.60 -12.47 11.85
C ALA A 384 1.46 -13.06 12.70
N TRP A 385 0.25 -13.15 12.11
CA TRP A 385 -0.91 -13.72 12.77
C TRP A 385 -0.75 -15.23 13.03
N ALA A 386 -0.19 -15.98 12.07
CA ALA A 386 0.10 -17.40 12.22
C ALA A 386 1.11 -17.68 13.34
N TYR A 387 2.17 -16.89 13.44
CA TYR A 387 3.15 -17.02 14.51
C TYR A 387 2.58 -16.62 15.87
N LEU A 388 1.76 -15.57 15.94
CA LEU A 388 1.07 -15.18 17.16
C LEU A 388 0.20 -16.33 17.69
N LEU A 389 -0.66 -16.90 16.86
CA LEU A 389 -1.53 -18.03 17.23
C LEU A 389 -0.75 -19.31 17.55
N SER A 390 0.49 -19.42 17.07
CA SER A 390 1.42 -20.51 17.38
C SER A 390 2.19 -20.28 18.67
N GLY A 391 2.01 -19.14 19.36
CA GLY A 391 2.76 -18.75 20.56
C GLY A 391 4.22 -18.34 20.29
N LYS A 392 4.58 -18.08 19.04
CA LYS A 392 5.92 -17.69 18.60
C LYS A 392 6.05 -16.17 18.60
N LYS A 393 6.43 -15.64 19.77
CA LYS A 393 6.40 -14.21 20.06
C LYS A 393 7.40 -13.43 19.19
N GLU A 394 8.63 -13.87 19.12
CA GLU A 394 9.73 -13.21 18.43
C GLU A 394 9.49 -13.18 16.91
N GLU A 395 9.15 -14.32 16.32
CA GLU A 395 8.89 -14.44 14.89
C GLU A 395 7.63 -13.64 14.48
N SER A 396 6.62 -13.57 15.36
CA SER A 396 5.45 -12.72 15.15
C SER A 396 5.83 -11.25 15.13
N TYR A 397 6.65 -10.81 16.09
CA TYR A 397 7.12 -9.43 16.17
C TYR A 397 7.91 -9.01 14.90
N GLU A 398 8.87 -9.84 14.48
CA GLU A 398 9.65 -9.58 13.26
C GLU A 398 8.76 -9.47 12.02
N SER A 399 7.76 -10.36 11.88
CA SER A 399 6.80 -10.33 10.78
C SER A 399 5.92 -9.08 10.82
N ILE A 400 5.52 -8.59 12.01
CA ILE A 400 4.81 -7.33 12.22
C ILE A 400 5.65 -6.15 11.74
N GLU A 401 6.91 -6.05 12.19
CA GLU A 401 7.80 -4.96 11.80
C GLU A 401 8.03 -4.94 10.29
N ARG A 402 8.24 -6.10 9.69
CA ARG A 402 8.38 -6.22 8.24
C ARG A 402 7.11 -5.78 7.51
N CYS A 403 5.95 -6.23 7.96
CA CYS A 403 4.65 -5.85 7.41
C CYS A 403 4.45 -4.32 7.42
N ILE A 404 4.73 -3.67 8.54
CA ILE A 404 4.62 -2.21 8.70
C ILE A 404 5.62 -1.49 7.79
N SER A 405 6.86 -1.99 7.68
CA SER A 405 7.90 -1.36 6.87
C SER A 405 7.58 -1.33 5.37
N LEU A 406 6.82 -2.31 4.87
CA LEU A 406 6.46 -2.43 3.46
C LEU A 406 5.46 -1.35 3.02
N ASN A 407 4.45 -1.08 3.83
CA ASN A 407 3.51 0.02 3.56
C ASN A 407 2.88 0.54 4.85
N ARG A 408 3.40 1.65 5.37
CA ARG A 408 2.85 2.33 6.56
C ARG A 408 1.55 3.08 6.30
N LYS A 409 1.21 3.29 5.02
CA LYS A 409 0.00 4.02 4.60
C LYS A 409 -1.24 3.11 4.51
N ALA A 410 -1.07 1.78 4.52
CA ALA A 410 -2.18 0.83 4.60
C ALA A 410 -2.77 0.83 6.01
N THR A 411 -3.75 1.70 6.22
CA THR A 411 -4.30 2.05 7.53
C THR A 411 -4.91 0.85 8.26
N THR A 412 -5.71 0.04 7.58
CA THR A 412 -6.32 -1.16 8.16
C THR A 412 -5.28 -2.19 8.56
N ILE A 413 -4.30 -2.48 7.69
CA ILE A 413 -3.23 -3.45 7.99
C ILE A 413 -2.38 -2.95 9.16
N THR A 414 -2.02 -1.67 9.17
CA THR A 414 -1.24 -1.06 10.26
C THR A 414 -1.98 -1.13 11.59
N GLY A 415 -3.29 -0.86 11.61
CA GLY A 415 -4.13 -1.04 12.79
C GLY A 415 -4.21 -2.49 13.28
N ASN A 416 -4.30 -3.46 12.36
CA ASN A 416 -4.27 -4.88 12.67
C ASN A 416 -2.92 -5.32 13.26
N MET A 417 -1.80 -4.76 12.76
CA MET A 417 -0.48 -5.01 13.32
C MET A 417 -0.35 -4.39 14.72
N GLY A 418 -0.97 -3.24 14.96
CA GLY A 418 -1.10 -2.65 16.30
C GLY A 418 -1.82 -3.58 17.29
N PHE A 419 -2.91 -4.22 16.87
CA PHE A 419 -3.57 -5.27 17.65
C PHE A 419 -2.63 -6.45 17.94
N GLY A 420 -1.90 -6.94 16.92
CA GLY A 420 -0.90 -7.99 17.10
C GLY A 420 0.15 -7.63 18.15
N LEU A 421 0.67 -6.40 18.13
CA LEU A 421 1.62 -5.92 19.14
C LEU A 421 1.04 -5.92 20.56
N ILE A 422 -0.22 -5.54 20.74
CA ILE A 422 -0.90 -5.62 22.04
C ILE A 422 -1.01 -7.07 22.52
N CYS A 423 -1.37 -7.99 21.63
CA CYS A 423 -1.40 -9.42 21.94
C CYS A 423 -0.03 -9.98 22.39
N LEU A 424 1.06 -9.43 21.85
CA LEU A 424 2.43 -9.77 22.23
C LEU A 424 2.92 -9.08 23.52
N GLY A 425 2.15 -8.11 24.06
CA GLY A 425 2.53 -7.32 25.25
C GLY A 425 3.27 -6.01 24.95
N TYR A 426 3.36 -5.58 23.67
CA TYR A 426 3.93 -4.27 23.30
C TYR A 426 2.83 -3.20 23.25
N TYR A 427 2.27 -2.89 24.43
CA TYR A 427 1.03 -2.14 24.59
C TYR A 427 1.09 -0.73 24.02
N GLU A 428 2.12 0.07 24.35
CA GLU A 428 2.22 1.48 23.90
C GLU A 428 2.38 1.58 22.38
N LYS A 429 3.26 0.76 21.84
CA LYS A 429 3.51 0.73 20.39
C LYS A 429 2.26 0.31 19.61
N GLY A 430 1.57 -0.72 20.13
CA GLY A 430 0.31 -1.17 19.54
C GLY A 430 -0.79 -0.12 19.61
N PHE A 431 -0.93 0.56 20.75
CA PHE A 431 -1.89 1.65 20.94
C PHE A 431 -1.63 2.82 20.00
N GLU A 432 -0.37 3.22 19.81
CA GLU A 432 0.01 4.29 18.89
C GLU A 432 -0.44 3.98 17.45
N LEU A 433 -0.17 2.75 16.96
CA LEU A 433 -0.54 2.33 15.62
C LEU A 433 -2.06 2.29 15.42
N ILE A 434 -2.81 1.76 16.39
CA ILE A 434 -4.28 1.72 16.33
C ILE A 434 -4.84 3.15 16.37
N SER A 435 -4.29 4.02 17.21
CA SER A 435 -4.74 5.41 17.34
C SER A 435 -4.53 6.20 16.04
N LYS A 436 -3.39 6.02 15.37
CA LYS A 436 -3.14 6.59 14.04
C LYS A 436 -4.12 6.06 13.00
N SER A 437 -4.37 4.75 13.01
CA SER A 437 -5.35 4.12 12.12
C SER A 437 -6.76 4.68 12.35
N MET A 438 -7.14 4.90 13.61
CA MET A 438 -8.43 5.46 14.00
C MET A 438 -8.64 6.90 13.52
N GLN A 439 -7.60 7.72 13.52
CA GLN A 439 -7.66 9.10 13.03
C GLN A 439 -7.91 9.16 11.52
N LEU A 440 -7.39 8.19 10.77
CA LEU A 440 -7.49 8.14 9.30
C LEU A 440 -8.73 7.40 8.81
N SER A 441 -9.19 6.39 9.56
CA SER A 441 -10.36 5.59 9.22
C SER A 441 -11.36 5.55 10.38
N PRO A 442 -12.56 6.12 10.23
CA PRO A 442 -13.58 6.07 11.27
C PRO A 442 -14.18 4.67 11.48
N ARG A 443 -13.95 3.75 10.54
CA ARG A 443 -14.42 2.36 10.60
C ARG A 443 -13.31 1.43 11.03
N LEU A 444 -13.10 1.32 12.34
CA LEU A 444 -12.12 0.37 12.88
C LEU A 444 -12.61 -1.08 12.75
N PRO A 445 -11.73 -2.02 12.31
CA PRO A 445 -11.97 -3.44 12.42
C PRO A 445 -12.21 -3.88 13.86
N TRP A 446 -12.86 -5.04 14.05
CA TRP A 446 -13.13 -5.58 15.39
C TRP A 446 -11.83 -5.84 16.18
N CYS A 447 -10.77 -6.29 15.54
CA CYS A 447 -9.47 -6.57 16.17
C CYS A 447 -8.81 -5.29 16.71
N SER A 448 -8.87 -4.17 16.00
CA SER A 448 -8.38 -2.89 16.51
C SER A 448 -9.18 -2.41 17.74
N LYS A 449 -10.51 -2.57 17.72
CA LYS A 449 -11.36 -2.25 18.89
C LYS A 449 -11.02 -3.15 20.08
N LEU A 450 -10.79 -4.44 19.83
CA LEU A 450 -10.35 -5.40 20.85
C LEU A 450 -8.98 -5.01 21.40
N GLY A 451 -8.04 -4.62 20.53
CA GLY A 451 -6.74 -4.11 20.95
C GLY A 451 -6.85 -2.91 21.89
N LEU A 452 -7.71 -1.93 21.58
CA LEU A 452 -7.96 -0.80 22.48
C LEU A 452 -8.56 -1.25 23.82
N SER A 453 -9.52 -2.18 23.79
CA SER A 453 -10.08 -2.76 25.03
C SER A 453 -8.99 -3.42 25.87
N MET A 454 -8.12 -4.24 25.27
CA MET A 454 -7.00 -4.89 25.96
C MET A 454 -5.96 -3.89 26.49
N TYR A 455 -5.67 -2.84 25.73
CA TYR A 455 -4.78 -1.77 26.19
C TYR A 455 -5.32 -1.09 27.45
N TYR A 456 -6.61 -0.67 27.44
CA TYR A 456 -7.22 -0.05 28.61
C TYR A 456 -7.39 -1.03 29.77
N TYR A 457 -7.58 -2.33 29.51
CA TYR A 457 -7.52 -3.36 30.54
C TYR A 457 -6.15 -3.39 31.22
N HIS A 458 -5.08 -3.41 30.44
CA HIS A 458 -3.69 -3.36 30.94
C HIS A 458 -3.42 -2.08 31.76
N LYS A 459 -4.04 -0.96 31.41
CA LYS A 459 -3.97 0.31 32.17
C LYS A 459 -4.87 0.33 33.39
N HIS A 460 -5.53 -0.77 33.74
CA HIS A 460 -6.52 -0.86 34.82
C HIS A 460 -7.70 0.13 34.70
N GLN A 461 -8.00 0.58 33.48
CA GLN A 461 -9.11 1.46 33.12
C GLN A 461 -10.31 0.63 32.66
N SER A 462 -10.99 -0.05 33.61
CA SER A 462 -12.04 -1.03 33.32
C SER A 462 -13.22 -0.44 32.55
N THR A 463 -13.59 0.83 32.82
CA THR A 463 -14.68 1.53 32.12
C THR A 463 -14.37 1.72 30.63
N ASP A 464 -13.17 2.21 30.29
CA ASP A 464 -12.76 2.42 28.92
C ASP A 464 -12.57 1.11 28.19
N SER A 465 -12.00 0.10 28.87
CA SER A 465 -11.89 -1.26 28.35
C SER A 465 -13.26 -1.82 27.96
N LEU A 466 -14.25 -1.74 28.85
CA LEU A 466 -15.61 -2.22 28.58
C LEU A 466 -16.30 -1.42 27.46
N ASN A 467 -16.12 -0.09 27.44
CA ASN A 467 -16.64 0.78 26.38
C ASN A 467 -16.12 0.35 24.99
N TRP A 468 -14.85 0.03 24.87
CA TRP A 468 -14.28 -0.44 23.61
C TRP A 468 -14.75 -1.87 23.26
N ALA A 469 -14.82 -2.77 24.23
CA ALA A 469 -15.36 -4.11 24.01
C ALA A 469 -16.80 -4.04 23.49
N ASN A 470 -17.65 -3.16 24.05
CA ASN A 470 -19.05 -3.00 23.65
C ASN A 470 -19.24 -2.42 22.22
N LYS A 471 -18.27 -1.69 21.69
CA LYS A 471 -18.28 -1.23 20.28
C LYS A 471 -18.03 -2.34 19.26
N ILE A 472 -17.76 -3.58 19.69
CA ILE A 472 -17.53 -4.70 18.80
C ILE A 472 -18.85 -5.43 18.60
N SER A 473 -19.44 -5.33 17.41
CA SER A 473 -20.71 -5.98 17.07
C SER A 473 -20.57 -7.42 16.57
N SER A 474 -19.37 -8.01 16.62
CA SER A 474 -19.14 -9.40 16.16
C SER A 474 -19.38 -10.40 17.30
N PRO A 475 -20.56 -11.08 17.35
CA PRO A 475 -20.89 -12.01 18.41
C PRO A 475 -20.08 -13.33 18.35
N HIS A 476 -19.33 -13.53 17.27
CA HIS A 476 -18.63 -14.78 16.98
C HIS A 476 -17.18 -14.84 17.48
N VAL A 477 -16.72 -13.84 18.24
CA VAL A 477 -15.39 -13.85 18.83
C VAL A 477 -15.50 -14.20 20.32
N PRO A 478 -15.23 -15.47 20.71
CA PRO A 478 -15.45 -15.95 22.07
C PRO A 478 -14.75 -15.12 23.13
N PHE A 479 -13.51 -14.72 22.86
CA PHE A 479 -12.70 -13.92 23.77
C PHE A 479 -13.36 -12.58 24.15
N ILE A 480 -14.11 -11.95 23.23
CA ILE A 480 -14.79 -10.69 23.51
C ILE A 480 -15.89 -10.87 24.56
N SER A 481 -16.69 -11.92 24.43
CA SER A 481 -17.76 -12.24 25.41
C SER A 481 -17.18 -12.53 26.79
N LEU A 482 -16.10 -13.31 26.85
CA LEU A 482 -15.37 -13.60 28.09
C LEU A 482 -14.82 -12.32 28.74
N LEU A 483 -14.20 -11.45 27.97
CA LEU A 483 -13.65 -10.18 28.44
C LEU A 483 -14.76 -9.24 28.98
N ARG A 484 -15.88 -9.12 28.25
CA ARG A 484 -17.03 -8.33 28.71
C ARG A 484 -17.60 -8.85 30.02
N LEU A 485 -17.75 -10.16 30.15
CA LEU A 485 -18.27 -10.79 31.36
C LEU A 485 -17.34 -10.52 32.55
N ALA A 486 -16.03 -10.74 32.39
CA ALA A 486 -15.03 -10.47 33.42
C ALA A 486 -15.03 -9.00 33.86
N LEU A 487 -15.05 -8.06 32.91
CA LEU A 487 -15.08 -6.63 33.18
C LEU A 487 -16.35 -6.18 33.93
N ARG A 488 -17.53 -6.64 33.49
CA ARG A 488 -18.81 -6.32 34.15
C ARG A 488 -18.85 -6.83 35.57
N ARG A 489 -18.39 -8.05 35.81
CA ARG A 489 -18.30 -8.62 37.17
C ARG A 489 -17.33 -7.84 38.06
N LYS A 490 -16.16 -7.50 37.53
CA LYS A 490 -15.14 -6.70 38.23
C LYS A 490 -15.70 -5.32 38.62
N MET A 491 -16.52 -4.72 37.76
CA MET A 491 -17.18 -3.43 38.00
C MET A 491 -18.50 -3.54 38.79
N ARG A 492 -18.93 -4.75 39.17
CA ARG A 492 -20.19 -5.03 39.85
C ARG A 492 -21.44 -4.59 39.06
N LEU A 493 -21.36 -4.64 37.74
CA LEU A 493 -22.46 -4.33 36.83
C LEU A 493 -23.28 -5.60 36.58
N LEU A 494 -24.39 -5.78 37.30
CA LEU A 494 -25.30 -6.92 37.19
C LEU A 494 -26.60 -6.46 36.49
N ASP A 495 -26.47 -5.96 35.27
CA ASP A 495 -27.57 -5.50 34.43
C ASP A 495 -28.15 -6.63 33.52
N PRO A 496 -29.26 -6.41 32.80
CA PRO A 496 -29.84 -7.41 31.90
C PRO A 496 -28.86 -7.88 30.82
N GLU A 497 -27.97 -7.01 30.33
CA GLU A 497 -26.96 -7.35 29.33
C GLU A 497 -25.92 -8.35 29.87
N PHE A 498 -25.60 -8.25 31.18
CA PHE A 498 -24.77 -9.25 31.86
C PHE A 498 -25.40 -10.65 31.80
N ASN A 499 -26.70 -10.76 32.11
CA ASN A 499 -27.43 -12.02 32.07
C ASN A 499 -27.50 -12.61 30.64
N ASP A 500 -27.59 -11.75 29.62
CA ASP A 500 -27.60 -12.21 28.23
C ASP A 500 -26.22 -12.71 27.77
N ILE A 501 -25.15 -12.03 28.15
CA ILE A 501 -23.77 -12.48 27.89
C ILE A 501 -23.49 -13.78 28.64
N GLU A 502 -23.90 -13.88 29.90
CA GLU A 502 -23.77 -15.09 30.72
C GLU A 502 -24.50 -16.28 30.08
N LYS A 503 -25.79 -16.10 29.66
CA LYS A 503 -26.57 -17.11 28.94
C LYS A 503 -25.98 -17.51 27.60
N GLN A 504 -25.42 -16.55 26.84
CA GLN A 504 -24.73 -16.85 25.58
C GLN A 504 -23.44 -17.65 25.85
N THR A 505 -22.71 -17.32 26.90
CA THR A 505 -21.50 -18.02 27.33
C THR A 505 -21.83 -19.40 27.87
N GLU A 506 -22.98 -19.56 28.57
CA GLU A 506 -23.45 -20.85 29.08
C GLU A 506 -24.01 -21.78 27.99
N LYS A 507 -24.72 -21.23 27.00
CA LYS A 507 -25.22 -22.02 25.85
C LYS A 507 -24.09 -22.53 24.95
N GLY A 508 -22.94 -21.84 24.92
CA GLY A 508 -21.71 -22.33 24.31
C GLY A 508 -20.95 -23.25 25.27
N PHE A 509 -21.52 -24.40 25.65
CA PHE A 509 -20.96 -25.37 26.61
C PHE A 509 -19.49 -25.76 26.35
N GLU A 510 -19.01 -25.62 25.12
CA GLU A 510 -17.60 -25.82 24.74
C GLU A 510 -16.66 -24.72 25.28
N PHE A 511 -17.17 -23.54 25.64
CA PHE A 511 -16.37 -22.45 26.17
C PHE A 511 -15.76 -22.76 27.56
N LYS A 512 -16.54 -23.35 28.46
CA LYS A 512 -16.13 -23.56 29.87
C LYS A 512 -14.88 -24.44 30.00
N ASN A 513 -14.66 -25.35 29.05
CA ASN A 513 -13.52 -26.28 29.10
C ASN A 513 -12.24 -25.73 28.46
N ASN A 514 -12.31 -24.61 27.71
CA ASN A 514 -11.20 -24.13 26.88
C ASN A 514 -10.85 -22.64 27.09
N ILE A 515 -11.29 -22.03 28.20
CA ILE A 515 -11.09 -20.59 28.46
C ILE A 515 -9.59 -20.20 28.40
N SER A 516 -8.75 -20.98 29.08
CA SER A 516 -7.30 -20.72 29.11
C SER A 516 -6.67 -20.81 27.71
N GLU A 517 -7.14 -21.72 26.87
CA GLU A 517 -6.68 -21.83 25.48
C GLU A 517 -7.19 -20.65 24.63
N ILE A 518 -8.48 -20.27 24.77
CA ILE A 518 -9.05 -19.13 24.05
C ILE A 518 -8.30 -17.84 24.41
N VAL A 519 -8.07 -17.58 25.70
CA VAL A 519 -7.29 -16.42 26.14
C VAL A 519 -5.88 -16.48 25.60
N GLY A 520 -5.23 -17.66 25.65
CA GLY A 520 -3.87 -17.85 25.18
C GLY A 520 -3.66 -17.65 23.68
N ARG A 521 -4.72 -17.70 22.86
CA ARG A 521 -4.66 -17.37 21.42
C ARG A 521 -4.46 -15.87 21.18
N PHE A 522 -4.91 -15.01 22.11
CA PHE A 522 -4.90 -13.56 21.96
C PHE A 522 -3.95 -12.85 22.93
N VAL A 523 -3.52 -13.51 24.00
CA VAL A 523 -2.70 -12.90 25.05
C VAL A 523 -1.46 -13.74 25.30
N LEU A 524 -0.32 -13.30 24.75
CA LEU A 524 0.97 -13.96 24.92
C LEU A 524 1.76 -13.41 26.12
N ASP A 525 1.41 -12.21 26.61
CA ASP A 525 1.98 -11.68 27.84
C ASP A 525 1.50 -12.49 29.06
N PRO A 526 2.39 -13.16 29.79
CA PRO A 526 2.01 -14.04 30.89
C PRO A 526 1.38 -13.29 32.06
N VAL A 527 1.74 -12.03 32.30
CA VAL A 527 1.19 -11.21 33.39
C VAL A 527 -0.27 -10.87 33.09
N MET A 528 -0.54 -10.29 31.94
CA MET A 528 -1.91 -9.98 31.53
C MET A 528 -2.77 -11.23 31.37
N LYS A 529 -2.19 -12.33 30.84
CA LYS A 529 -2.90 -13.60 30.72
C LYS A 529 -3.38 -14.10 32.07
N LYS A 530 -2.49 -14.11 33.08
CA LYS A 530 -2.83 -14.54 34.45
C LYS A 530 -3.92 -13.65 35.05
N GLU A 531 -3.78 -12.34 34.96
CA GLU A 531 -4.76 -11.38 35.48
C GLU A 531 -6.14 -11.56 34.85
N LEU A 532 -6.23 -11.73 33.51
CA LEU A 532 -7.47 -12.01 32.81
C LEU A 532 -8.12 -13.32 33.28
N LEU A 533 -7.34 -14.38 33.43
CA LEU A 533 -7.85 -15.68 33.88
C LEU A 533 -8.34 -15.61 35.33
N ASP A 534 -7.66 -14.87 36.20
CA ASP A 534 -8.07 -14.64 37.60
C ASP A 534 -9.38 -13.82 37.65
N ASP A 535 -9.50 -12.77 36.84
CA ASP A 535 -10.76 -11.99 36.73
C ASP A 535 -11.91 -12.81 36.15
N MET A 536 -11.64 -13.72 35.20
CA MET A 536 -12.65 -14.65 34.65
C MET A 536 -13.08 -15.68 35.70
N ASN A 537 -12.16 -16.21 36.51
CA ASN A 537 -12.50 -17.10 37.63
C ASN A 537 -13.38 -16.36 38.66
N TYR A 538 -13.02 -15.11 38.99
CA TYR A 538 -13.81 -14.27 39.87
C TYR A 538 -15.23 -14.02 39.30
N ALA A 539 -15.36 -13.95 37.99
CA ALA A 539 -16.64 -13.86 37.27
C ALA A 539 -17.45 -15.17 37.28
N GLY A 540 -16.99 -16.24 37.92
CA GLY A 540 -17.66 -17.54 37.98
C GLY A 540 -17.43 -18.43 36.76
N LEU A 541 -16.51 -18.05 35.86
CA LEU A 541 -16.08 -18.87 34.74
C LEU A 541 -15.02 -19.85 35.24
N THR A 542 -15.31 -21.15 35.25
CA THR A 542 -14.32 -22.16 35.65
C THR A 542 -13.19 -22.24 34.64
N VAL A 543 -12.05 -21.64 34.96
CA VAL A 543 -10.83 -21.73 34.14
C VAL A 543 -10.12 -23.01 34.47
N LYS A 544 -10.11 -23.99 33.58
CA LYS A 544 -9.28 -25.20 33.68
C LYS A 544 -8.04 -25.06 32.81
#